data_7335439026cd1932f30757f9834e8a07
#
_entry.id   7335439026cd1932f30757f9834e8a07
#
_cell.length_a   1.000
_cell.length_b   1.000
_cell.length_c   1.000
_cell.angle_alpha   90.00
_cell.angle_beta   90.00
_cell.angle_gamma   90.00
#
_symmetry.space_group_name_H-M   'P 1'
#
loop_
_entity.id
_entity.type
_entity.pdbx_description
1 polymer ?
#
loop_
_entity_poly.entity_id
_entity_poly.type
_entity_poly.pdbx_seq_one_letter_code
_entity_poly.pdbx_strand_id
1 'polypeptide(L)'
;MQPDISSVDELYLKAEELSQDFSLFPRKEPASFVKGLLTESQIDSALDGLRGMEVDEYIASTVAPTEDSKREGSKQIIKALDFQISNEVEEGPLYCAEVLFKHNEQQRVFGFITQNREYNSGVWGPTHHAKATDIADNYAKKSIPIVTMMDTPGADSYEEANAGNQAHSISRLIAELCNVDVPTLGIIIGQGYSGGAIPLAASNLLFSLRTGVFNTIHPKGLANLVR
;
A
#
# COMPACT_ATOMS: atom_id res chain seq x y z
N MET A 1 -23.20 20.88 16.89
CA MET A 1 -23.09 19.89 17.96
C MET A 1 -22.11 18.84 17.42
N GLN A 2 -20.86 18.88 17.84
CA GLN A 2 -19.89 17.81 17.50
C GLN A 2 -20.27 16.57 18.32
N PRO A 3 -20.30 15.39 17.73
CA PRO A 3 -20.49 14.18 18.50
C PRO A 3 -19.28 14.00 19.42
N ASP A 4 -19.54 13.84 20.69
CA ASP A 4 -18.54 13.52 21.71
C ASP A 4 -18.17 12.05 21.50
N ILE A 5 -17.08 11.81 20.75
CA ILE A 5 -16.57 10.46 20.48
C ILE A 5 -15.56 10.18 21.60
N SER A 6 -15.97 9.39 22.57
CA SER A 6 -15.19 9.13 23.79
C SER A 6 -14.28 7.90 23.69
N SER A 7 -14.41 7.07 22.64
CA SER A 7 -13.57 5.89 22.46
C SER A 7 -13.37 5.51 20.99
N VAL A 8 -12.29 4.80 20.72
CA VAL A 8 -11.99 4.22 19.38
C VAL A 8 -13.09 3.23 18.97
N ASP A 9 -13.70 2.52 19.92
CA ASP A 9 -14.77 1.56 19.67
C ASP A 9 -16.07 2.26 19.18
N GLU A 10 -16.40 3.45 19.72
CA GLU A 10 -17.51 4.27 19.19
C GLU A 10 -17.25 4.79 17.77
N LEU A 11 -16.00 5.09 17.44
CA LEU A 11 -15.61 5.45 16.07
C LEU A 11 -15.80 4.29 15.11
N TYR A 12 -15.44 3.07 15.51
CA TYR A 12 -15.63 1.87 14.69
C TYR A 12 -17.11 1.54 14.50
N LEU A 13 -17.92 1.57 15.56
CA LEU A 13 -19.36 1.33 15.46
C LEU A 13 -20.05 2.37 14.57
N LYS A 14 -19.65 3.63 14.66
CA LYS A 14 -20.20 4.68 13.82
C LYS A 14 -19.73 4.60 12.37
N ALA A 15 -18.49 4.20 12.12
CA ALA A 15 -17.99 3.92 10.78
C ALA A 15 -18.69 2.70 10.15
N GLU A 16 -19.02 1.71 10.95
CA GLU A 16 -19.77 0.52 10.52
C GLU A 16 -21.24 0.86 10.19
N GLU A 17 -21.91 1.66 10.99
CA GLU A 17 -23.25 2.21 10.69
C GLU A 17 -23.24 3.02 9.39
N LEU A 18 -22.27 3.94 9.23
CA LEU A 18 -22.14 4.76 8.03
C LEU A 18 -21.78 3.91 6.79
N SER A 19 -21.01 2.82 6.96
CA SER A 19 -20.65 1.93 5.86
C SER A 19 -21.85 1.11 5.34
N GLN A 20 -22.87 0.88 6.16
CA GLN A 20 -24.11 0.20 5.74
C GLN A 20 -25.00 1.08 4.87
N ASP A 21 -24.97 2.41 5.07
CA ASP A 21 -25.70 3.37 4.25
C ASP A 21 -25.00 3.71 2.92
N PHE A 22 -23.70 3.42 2.79
CA PHE A 22 -22.93 3.61 1.55
C PHE A 22 -22.93 2.38 0.63
N SER A 23 -24.09 1.75 0.42
CA SER A 23 -24.25 0.63 -0.51
C SER A 23 -24.21 1.02 -2.00
N LEU A 24 -23.58 2.15 -2.35
CA LEU A 24 -23.43 2.62 -3.73
C LEU A 24 -22.50 1.73 -4.60
N PHE A 25 -21.70 0.86 -3.98
CA PHE A 25 -20.89 -0.11 -4.69
C PHE A 25 -21.17 -1.51 -4.13
N PRO A 26 -21.69 -2.44 -4.92
CA PRO A 26 -21.82 -3.81 -4.48
C PRO A 26 -20.44 -4.32 -4.06
N ARG A 27 -20.27 -4.65 -2.77
CA ARG A 27 -19.05 -5.31 -2.31
C ARG A 27 -18.95 -6.62 -3.10
N LYS A 28 -17.93 -6.73 -3.95
CA LYS A 28 -17.59 -8.04 -4.50
C LYS A 28 -17.31 -8.95 -3.31
N GLU A 29 -18.00 -10.06 -3.22
CA GLU A 29 -17.67 -11.09 -2.25
C GLU A 29 -16.17 -11.38 -2.35
N PRO A 30 -15.43 -11.40 -1.22
CA PRO A 30 -14.02 -11.76 -1.26
C PRO A 30 -13.89 -13.12 -1.97
N ALA A 31 -12.91 -13.21 -2.86
CA ALA A 31 -12.66 -14.46 -3.57
C ALA A 31 -12.55 -15.61 -2.55
N SER A 32 -13.14 -16.76 -2.86
CA SER A 32 -13.28 -17.90 -1.92
C SER A 32 -11.96 -18.38 -1.31
N PHE A 33 -10.83 -18.12 -1.98
CA PHE A 33 -9.50 -18.44 -1.47
C PHE A 33 -9.04 -17.51 -0.33
N VAL A 34 -9.62 -16.32 -0.20
CA VAL A 34 -9.30 -15.36 0.88
C VAL A 34 -9.97 -15.79 2.19
N LYS A 35 -11.12 -16.44 2.11
CA LYS A 35 -11.88 -16.95 3.29
C LYS A 35 -11.14 -18.00 4.13
N GLY A 36 -9.96 -18.45 3.74
CA GLY A 36 -9.17 -19.45 4.47
C GLY A 36 -7.82 -18.98 4.96
N LEU A 37 -7.42 -17.71 4.67
CA LEU A 37 -6.08 -17.22 5.02
C LEU A 37 -5.93 -16.87 6.50
N LEU A 38 -6.99 -16.34 7.13
CA LEU A 38 -7.02 -16.04 8.56
C LEU A 38 -8.34 -16.50 9.15
N THR A 39 -8.30 -17.11 10.33
CA THR A 39 -9.49 -17.41 11.13
C THR A 39 -9.93 -16.17 11.88
N GLU A 40 -11.21 -16.08 12.27
CA GLU A 40 -11.72 -15.00 13.12
C GLU A 40 -10.89 -14.88 14.40
N SER A 41 -10.50 -15.99 15.03
CA SER A 41 -9.66 -15.95 16.23
C SER A 41 -8.25 -15.41 15.99
N GLN A 42 -7.68 -15.55 14.79
CA GLN A 42 -6.39 -14.94 14.44
C GLN A 42 -6.53 -13.44 14.23
N ILE A 43 -7.65 -13.00 13.65
CA ILE A 43 -7.98 -11.58 13.49
C ILE A 43 -8.20 -10.95 14.87
N ASP A 44 -9.01 -11.59 15.73
CA ASP A 44 -9.27 -11.11 17.08
C ASP A 44 -7.99 -11.04 17.92
N SER A 45 -7.12 -12.06 17.86
CA SER A 45 -5.83 -12.03 18.55
C SER A 45 -4.91 -10.91 18.08
N ALA A 46 -4.94 -10.59 16.79
CA ALA A 46 -4.17 -9.47 16.24
C ALA A 46 -4.73 -8.12 16.73
N LEU A 47 -6.06 -7.98 16.77
CA LEU A 47 -6.73 -6.79 17.26
C LEU A 47 -6.55 -6.62 18.77
N ASP A 48 -6.63 -7.71 19.55
CA ASP A 48 -6.41 -7.66 20.99
C ASP A 48 -5.00 -7.21 21.37
N GLY A 49 -4.02 -7.52 20.54
CA GLY A 49 -2.64 -7.01 20.71
C GLY A 49 -2.51 -5.49 20.55
N LEU A 50 -3.49 -4.85 19.92
CA LEU A 50 -3.53 -3.38 19.73
C LEU A 50 -4.46 -2.70 20.75
N ARG A 51 -5.43 -3.44 21.29
CA ARG A 51 -6.36 -2.91 22.30
C ARG A 51 -5.63 -2.58 23.59
N GLY A 52 -5.78 -1.33 24.05
CA GLY A 52 -5.15 -0.85 25.27
C GLY A 52 -3.68 -0.47 25.15
N MET A 53 -3.09 -0.51 23.96
CA MET A 53 -1.74 0.01 23.74
C MET A 53 -1.76 1.55 23.82
N GLU A 54 -0.89 2.11 24.64
CA GLU A 54 -0.72 3.56 24.71
C GLU A 54 -0.13 4.11 23.40
N VAL A 55 -0.51 5.35 23.04
CA VAL A 55 -0.10 5.98 21.77
C VAL A 55 1.42 6.04 21.63
N ASP A 56 2.13 6.38 22.70
CA ASP A 56 3.60 6.47 22.69
C ASP A 56 4.24 5.09 22.48
N GLU A 57 3.67 4.04 23.06
CA GLU A 57 4.09 2.66 22.85
C GLU A 57 3.86 2.21 21.41
N TYR A 58 2.70 2.53 20.82
CA TYR A 58 2.39 2.27 19.43
C TYR A 58 3.38 2.98 18.50
N ILE A 59 3.66 4.26 18.76
CA ILE A 59 4.63 5.02 17.95
C ILE A 59 6.01 4.38 18.05
N ALA A 60 6.48 4.06 19.26
CA ALA A 60 7.82 3.50 19.45
C ALA A 60 8.00 2.10 18.87
N SER A 61 6.98 1.25 19.01
CA SER A 61 7.06 -0.16 18.58
C SER A 61 6.70 -0.41 17.12
N THR A 62 5.84 0.43 16.54
CA THR A 62 5.25 0.20 15.23
C THR A 62 5.65 1.27 14.21
N VAL A 63 5.56 2.56 14.57
CA VAL A 63 5.82 3.65 13.61
C VAL A 63 7.33 3.90 13.45
N ALA A 64 8.05 4.08 14.54
CA ALA A 64 9.47 4.43 14.52
C ALA A 64 10.35 3.41 13.74
N PRO A 65 10.12 2.08 13.81
CA PRO A 65 10.87 1.12 13.00
C PRO A 65 10.70 1.32 11.49
N THR A 66 9.55 1.87 11.04
CA THR A 66 9.34 2.15 9.60
C THR A 66 10.15 3.34 9.11
N GLU A 67 10.55 4.23 10.03
CA GLU A 67 11.36 5.42 9.74
C GLU A 67 12.87 5.12 9.75
N ASP A 68 13.31 3.94 10.20
CA ASP A 68 14.74 3.58 10.25
C ASP A 68 15.35 3.64 8.85
N SER A 69 16.36 4.51 8.69
CA SER A 69 17.07 4.72 7.43
C SER A 69 17.90 3.50 6.99
N LYS A 70 18.22 2.58 7.91
CA LYS A 70 18.98 1.37 7.64
C LYS A 70 18.12 0.21 7.11
N ARG A 71 16.80 0.38 7.11
CA ARG A 71 15.87 -0.63 6.62
C ARG A 71 16.01 -0.77 5.09
N GLU A 72 16.06 -2.00 4.63
CA GLU A 72 16.08 -2.31 3.20
C GLU A 72 14.81 -1.81 2.50
N GLY A 73 14.99 -1.23 1.31
CA GLY A 73 13.90 -0.80 0.44
C GLY A 73 13.45 -1.91 -0.52
N SER A 74 12.42 -1.61 -1.31
CA SER A 74 11.81 -2.56 -2.25
C SER A 74 12.83 -3.15 -3.24
N LYS A 75 13.69 -2.31 -3.81
CA LYS A 75 14.70 -2.71 -4.79
C LYS A 75 15.71 -3.69 -4.19
N GLN A 76 16.19 -3.41 -2.97
CA GLN A 76 17.13 -4.29 -2.26
C GLN A 76 16.47 -5.62 -1.92
N ILE A 77 15.23 -5.60 -1.45
CA ILE A 77 14.46 -6.82 -1.15
C ILE A 77 14.33 -7.68 -2.40
N ILE A 78 13.93 -7.11 -3.55
CA ILE A 78 13.78 -7.84 -4.81
C ILE A 78 15.11 -8.42 -5.26
N LYS A 79 16.22 -7.67 -5.17
CA LYS A 79 17.55 -8.14 -5.56
C LYS A 79 18.11 -9.20 -4.62
N ALA A 80 17.75 -9.17 -3.33
CA ALA A 80 18.21 -10.16 -2.35
C ALA A 80 17.52 -11.52 -2.52
N LEU A 81 16.42 -11.62 -3.23
CA LEU A 81 15.68 -12.86 -3.44
C LEU A 81 16.31 -13.80 -4.49
N ASP A 82 17.44 -13.41 -5.09
CA ASP A 82 18.19 -14.20 -6.10
C ASP A 82 17.33 -14.70 -7.28
N PHE A 83 16.34 -13.89 -7.66
CA PHE A 83 15.51 -14.15 -8.83
C PHE A 83 16.12 -13.57 -10.10
N GLN A 84 15.77 -14.15 -11.24
CA GLN A 84 16.15 -13.55 -12.52
C GLN A 84 15.29 -12.31 -12.74
N ILE A 85 15.92 -11.14 -12.79
CA ILE A 85 15.28 -9.84 -13.00
C ILE A 85 15.52 -9.40 -14.43
N SER A 86 14.50 -8.83 -15.06
CA SER A 86 14.53 -8.26 -16.40
C SER A 86 13.62 -7.04 -16.51
N ASN A 87 13.75 -6.29 -17.59
CA ASN A 87 12.91 -5.13 -17.90
C ASN A 87 12.82 -4.13 -16.74
N GLU A 88 13.97 -3.84 -16.11
CA GLU A 88 14.04 -2.87 -15.02
C GLU A 88 13.77 -1.45 -15.53
N VAL A 89 12.94 -0.72 -14.80
CA VAL A 89 12.68 0.70 -14.96
C VAL A 89 12.91 1.38 -13.61
N GLU A 90 13.79 2.37 -13.59
CA GLU A 90 14.10 3.15 -12.40
C GLU A 90 14.03 4.64 -12.75
N GLU A 91 13.09 5.33 -12.13
CA GLU A 91 12.91 6.78 -12.26
C GLU A 91 12.79 7.37 -10.84
N GLY A 92 13.92 7.67 -10.21
CA GLY A 92 13.97 8.15 -8.85
C GLY A 92 13.25 7.21 -7.86
N PRO A 93 12.15 7.65 -7.21
CA PRO A 93 11.44 6.84 -6.23
C PRO A 93 10.55 5.73 -6.84
N LEU A 94 10.42 5.66 -8.17
CA LEU A 94 9.74 4.57 -8.86
C LEU A 94 10.73 3.50 -9.28
N TYR A 95 10.52 2.26 -8.85
CA TYR A 95 11.26 1.10 -9.34
C TYR A 95 10.30 0.00 -9.79
N CYS A 96 10.46 -0.46 -11.03
CA CYS A 96 9.67 -1.54 -11.59
C CYS A 96 10.60 -2.58 -12.22
N ALA A 97 10.16 -3.85 -12.22
CA ALA A 97 10.92 -4.93 -12.81
C ALA A 97 10.01 -6.12 -13.16
N GLU A 98 10.36 -6.88 -14.17
CA GLU A 98 9.83 -8.22 -14.39
C GLU A 98 10.74 -9.23 -13.66
N VAL A 99 10.15 -10.07 -12.81
CA VAL A 99 10.86 -11.03 -11.98
C VAL A 99 10.39 -12.44 -12.29
N LEU A 100 11.32 -13.30 -12.69
CA LEU A 100 11.05 -14.70 -12.98
C LEU A 100 11.17 -15.55 -11.71
N PHE A 101 10.05 -16.06 -11.26
CA PHE A 101 9.96 -17.03 -10.18
C PHE A 101 10.05 -18.44 -10.73
N LYS A 102 10.90 -19.25 -10.10
CA LYS A 102 11.00 -20.69 -10.36
C LYS A 102 10.58 -21.42 -9.10
N HIS A 103 9.50 -22.19 -9.18
CA HIS A 103 9.05 -23.05 -8.09
C HIS A 103 8.73 -24.43 -8.64
N ASN A 104 9.45 -25.43 -8.17
CA ASN A 104 9.46 -26.78 -8.75
C ASN A 104 9.81 -26.69 -10.26
N GLU A 105 9.02 -27.30 -11.12
CA GLU A 105 9.20 -27.27 -12.59
C GLU A 105 8.45 -26.09 -13.25
N GLN A 106 7.74 -25.27 -12.47
CA GLN A 106 6.97 -24.14 -12.97
C GLN A 106 7.79 -22.84 -12.93
N GLN A 107 7.67 -22.07 -14.00
CA GLN A 107 8.26 -20.74 -14.09
C GLN A 107 7.14 -19.74 -14.36
N ARG A 108 7.14 -18.62 -13.61
CA ARG A 108 6.19 -17.52 -13.81
C ARG A 108 6.88 -16.18 -13.67
N VAL A 109 6.54 -15.27 -14.56
CA VAL A 109 6.97 -13.87 -14.48
C VAL A 109 5.94 -13.08 -13.69
N PHE A 110 6.40 -12.22 -12.78
CA PHE A 110 5.61 -11.25 -12.05
C PHE A 110 6.16 -9.85 -12.34
N GLY A 111 5.27 -8.89 -12.54
CA GLY A 111 5.62 -7.49 -12.71
C GLY A 111 5.59 -6.76 -11.37
N PHE A 112 6.72 -6.20 -10.96
CA PHE A 112 6.82 -5.42 -9.73
C PHE A 112 6.67 -3.94 -10.05
N ILE A 113 5.86 -3.24 -9.25
CA ILE A 113 5.70 -1.78 -9.27
C ILE A 113 5.90 -1.32 -7.83
N THR A 114 6.98 -0.59 -7.56
CA THR A 114 7.40 -0.38 -6.17
C THR A 114 7.88 1.03 -5.90
N GLN A 115 7.70 1.47 -4.66
CA GLN A 115 8.28 2.71 -4.14
C GLN A 115 9.69 2.44 -3.63
N ASN A 116 10.67 3.10 -4.26
CA ASN A 116 12.08 3.01 -3.85
C ASN A 116 12.41 4.11 -2.86
N ARG A 117 12.50 3.76 -1.58
CA ARG A 117 12.76 4.70 -0.49
C ARG A 117 14.14 5.37 -0.53
N GLU A 118 15.10 4.83 -1.28
CA GLU A 118 16.43 5.44 -1.43
C GLU A 118 16.37 6.83 -2.09
N TYR A 119 15.31 7.06 -2.86
CA TYR A 119 15.06 8.35 -3.50
C TYR A 119 13.85 9.00 -2.86
N ASN A 120 14.04 10.22 -2.37
CA ASN A 120 12.97 11.05 -1.81
C ASN A 120 12.04 10.28 -0.85
N SER A 121 12.60 9.36 -0.06
CA SER A 121 11.85 8.48 0.87
C SER A 121 10.69 7.71 0.24
N GLY A 122 10.72 7.44 -1.07
CA GLY A 122 9.63 6.78 -1.78
C GLY A 122 8.44 7.67 -2.13
N VAL A 123 8.57 8.99 -1.99
CA VAL A 123 7.50 9.95 -2.34
C VAL A 123 7.35 10.07 -3.85
N TRP A 124 6.15 9.78 -4.34
CA TRP A 124 5.81 9.88 -5.75
C TRP A 124 5.10 11.19 -6.09
N GLY A 125 5.56 11.84 -7.16
CA GLY A 125 4.86 12.91 -7.84
C GLY A 125 3.95 12.42 -8.98
N PRO A 126 3.27 13.33 -9.69
CA PRO A 126 2.31 12.99 -10.76
C PRO A 126 2.89 12.10 -11.86
N THR A 127 4.12 12.35 -12.27
CA THR A 127 4.81 11.60 -13.34
C THR A 127 5.06 10.15 -12.95
N HIS A 128 5.42 9.89 -11.68
CA HIS A 128 5.65 8.54 -11.18
C HIS A 128 4.35 7.74 -11.15
N HIS A 129 3.23 8.33 -10.67
CA HIS A 129 1.92 7.68 -10.69
C HIS A 129 1.46 7.40 -12.14
N ALA A 130 1.64 8.35 -13.06
CA ALA A 130 1.29 8.16 -14.47
C ALA A 130 2.12 7.03 -15.09
N LYS A 131 3.44 7.01 -14.84
CA LYS A 131 4.33 5.94 -15.33
C LYS A 131 3.96 4.57 -14.76
N ALA A 132 3.64 4.50 -13.46
CA ALA A 132 3.19 3.27 -12.83
C ALA A 132 1.88 2.77 -13.44
N THR A 133 0.96 3.66 -13.82
CA THR A 133 -0.29 3.32 -14.54
C THR A 133 0.03 2.68 -15.89
N ASP A 134 0.89 3.29 -16.68
CA ASP A 134 1.28 2.76 -18.01
C ASP A 134 1.98 1.40 -17.91
N ILE A 135 2.79 1.19 -16.85
CA ILE A 135 3.47 -0.08 -16.59
C ILE A 135 2.45 -1.15 -16.16
N ALA A 136 1.48 -0.81 -15.31
CA ALA A 136 0.42 -1.72 -14.89
C ALA A 136 -0.42 -2.21 -16.10
N ASP A 137 -0.83 -1.29 -16.97
CA ASP A 137 -1.51 -1.61 -18.24
C ASP A 137 -0.67 -2.54 -19.13
N ASN A 138 0.63 -2.27 -19.23
CA ASN A 138 1.55 -3.12 -20.00
C ASN A 138 1.66 -4.53 -19.43
N TYR A 139 1.78 -4.67 -18.10
CA TYR A 139 1.79 -5.98 -17.45
C TYR A 139 0.47 -6.73 -17.66
N ALA A 140 -0.65 -6.04 -17.53
CA ALA A 140 -1.97 -6.63 -17.79
C ALA A 140 -2.10 -7.13 -19.24
N LYS A 141 -1.69 -6.33 -20.23
CA LYS A 141 -1.69 -6.72 -21.65
C LYS A 141 -0.81 -7.94 -21.95
N LYS A 142 0.26 -8.12 -21.18
CA LYS A 142 1.13 -9.30 -21.26
C LYS A 142 0.65 -10.48 -20.42
N SER A 143 -0.48 -10.36 -19.73
CA SER A 143 -0.98 -11.35 -18.76
C SER A 143 0.01 -11.65 -17.63
N ILE A 144 0.78 -10.66 -17.21
CA ILE A 144 1.75 -10.73 -16.11
C ILE A 144 1.06 -10.30 -14.81
N PRO A 145 0.97 -11.17 -13.78
CA PRO A 145 0.47 -10.77 -12.46
C PRO A 145 1.30 -9.64 -11.86
N ILE A 146 0.64 -8.72 -11.16
CA ILE A 146 1.27 -7.51 -10.64
C ILE A 146 1.51 -7.63 -9.13
N VAL A 147 2.72 -7.30 -8.70
CA VAL A 147 3.08 -7.16 -7.28
C VAL A 147 3.44 -5.70 -7.03
N THR A 148 2.72 -5.06 -6.12
CA THR A 148 3.04 -3.71 -5.67
C THR A 148 3.72 -3.73 -4.31
N MET A 149 4.75 -2.88 -4.10
CA MET A 149 5.39 -2.73 -2.79
C MET A 149 5.36 -1.27 -2.35
N MET A 150 4.82 -1.04 -1.15
CA MET A 150 4.59 0.29 -0.60
C MET A 150 5.62 0.63 0.47
N ASP A 151 6.28 1.77 0.29
CA ASP A 151 7.21 2.35 1.25
C ASP A 151 7.34 3.86 1.05
N THR A 152 6.37 4.61 1.55
CA THR A 152 6.29 6.06 1.39
C THR A 152 5.62 6.76 2.57
N PRO A 153 6.11 7.93 2.99
CA PRO A 153 5.42 8.78 3.97
C PRO A 153 4.19 9.49 3.39
N GLY A 154 3.94 9.38 2.09
CA GLY A 154 2.82 10.00 1.39
C GLY A 154 3.13 10.35 -0.05
N ALA A 155 2.16 10.96 -0.72
CA ALA A 155 2.36 11.54 -2.05
C ALA A 155 3.04 12.90 -1.94
N ASP A 156 3.65 13.34 -3.04
CA ASP A 156 4.19 14.69 -3.14
C ASP A 156 3.08 15.72 -2.94
N SER A 157 3.27 16.61 -1.97
CA SER A 157 2.28 17.60 -1.54
C SER A 157 2.69 19.04 -1.92
N TYR A 158 3.78 19.23 -2.65
CA TYR A 158 4.19 20.53 -3.10
C TYR A 158 3.26 21.11 -4.17
N GLU A 159 3.30 22.43 -4.32
CA GLU A 159 2.43 23.15 -5.26
C GLU A 159 2.64 22.68 -6.71
N GLU A 160 3.87 22.39 -7.10
CA GLU A 160 4.22 21.88 -8.42
C GLU A 160 3.58 20.51 -8.70
N ALA A 161 3.50 19.63 -7.70
CA ALA A 161 2.83 18.36 -7.84
C ALA A 161 1.31 18.54 -8.01
N ASN A 162 0.72 19.47 -7.25
CA ASN A 162 -0.71 19.83 -7.40
C ASN A 162 -0.99 20.40 -8.79
N ALA A 163 -0.16 21.36 -9.26
CA ALA A 163 -0.26 21.92 -10.61
C ALA A 163 -0.07 20.84 -11.69
N GLY A 164 0.72 19.81 -11.40
CA GLY A 164 0.94 18.64 -12.24
C GLY A 164 -0.17 17.58 -12.20
N ASN A 165 -1.33 17.88 -11.61
CA ASN A 165 -2.48 16.97 -11.48
C ASN A 165 -2.22 15.73 -10.62
N GLN A 166 -1.57 15.88 -9.47
CA GLN A 166 -1.26 14.80 -8.53
C GLN A 166 -2.48 13.93 -8.20
N ALA A 167 -3.60 14.55 -7.80
CA ALA A 167 -4.83 13.83 -7.43
C ALA A 167 -5.39 13.00 -8.60
N HIS A 168 -5.34 13.53 -9.82
CA HIS A 168 -5.79 12.83 -11.01
C HIS A 168 -4.89 11.62 -11.32
N SER A 169 -3.57 11.76 -11.21
CA SER A 169 -2.62 10.68 -11.45
C SER A 169 -2.77 9.55 -10.43
N ILE A 170 -3.00 9.89 -9.15
CA ILE A 170 -3.34 8.94 -8.09
C ILE A 170 -4.61 8.18 -8.43
N SER A 171 -5.69 8.90 -8.79
CA SER A 171 -6.99 8.29 -9.12
C SER A 171 -6.91 7.37 -10.34
N ARG A 172 -6.13 7.74 -11.35
CA ARG A 172 -5.91 6.89 -12.53
C ARG A 172 -5.22 5.58 -12.18
N LEU A 173 -4.18 5.61 -11.34
CA LEU A 173 -3.48 4.40 -10.92
C LEU A 173 -4.39 3.48 -10.09
N ILE A 174 -5.23 4.05 -9.19
CA ILE A 174 -6.24 3.27 -8.48
C ILE A 174 -7.19 2.59 -9.46
N ALA A 175 -7.74 3.36 -10.41
CA ALA A 175 -8.67 2.82 -11.40
C ALA A 175 -8.02 1.71 -12.23
N GLU A 176 -6.78 1.89 -12.66
CA GLU A 176 -6.04 0.90 -13.43
C GLU A 176 -5.87 -0.40 -12.63
N LEU A 177 -5.29 -0.36 -11.43
CA LEU A 177 -5.04 -1.54 -10.61
C LEU A 177 -6.34 -2.25 -10.16
N CYS A 178 -7.46 -1.51 -10.05
CA CYS A 178 -8.77 -2.10 -9.78
C CYS A 178 -9.40 -2.81 -11.00
N ASN A 179 -9.02 -2.42 -12.23
CA ASN A 179 -9.64 -2.90 -13.47
C ASN A 179 -8.81 -3.89 -14.27
N VAL A 180 -7.52 -4.06 -13.95
CA VAL A 180 -6.69 -5.06 -14.66
C VAL A 180 -7.23 -6.48 -14.49
N ASP A 181 -7.18 -7.27 -15.55
CA ASP A 181 -7.66 -8.67 -15.58
C ASP A 181 -6.61 -9.68 -15.09
N VAL A 182 -5.52 -9.21 -14.49
CA VAL A 182 -4.47 -10.05 -13.92
C VAL A 182 -4.51 -10.01 -12.38
N PRO A 183 -4.08 -11.08 -11.69
CA PRO A 183 -3.98 -11.06 -10.23
C PRO A 183 -3.05 -9.95 -9.76
N THR A 184 -3.48 -9.25 -8.71
CA THR A 184 -2.70 -8.18 -8.08
C THR A 184 -2.45 -8.46 -6.61
N LEU A 185 -1.22 -8.24 -6.15
CA LEU A 185 -0.77 -8.43 -4.77
C LEU A 185 -0.08 -7.15 -4.27
N GLY A 186 -0.59 -6.56 -3.21
CA GLY A 186 0.03 -5.42 -2.53
C GLY A 186 0.80 -5.87 -1.29
N ILE A 187 1.99 -5.32 -1.08
CA ILE A 187 2.83 -5.60 0.09
C ILE A 187 3.27 -4.28 0.73
N ILE A 188 2.88 -4.06 1.99
CA ILE A 188 3.35 -2.94 2.79
C ILE A 188 4.67 -3.37 3.44
N ILE A 189 5.79 -2.81 2.97
CA ILE A 189 7.12 -3.20 3.45
C ILE A 189 7.70 -2.23 4.49
N GLY A 190 7.07 -1.08 4.63
CA GLY A 190 7.50 -0.03 5.55
C GLY A 190 6.42 0.99 5.76
N GLN A 191 6.68 2.24 5.39
CA GLN A 191 5.71 3.32 5.48
C GLN A 191 4.66 3.19 4.36
N GLY A 192 3.38 3.13 4.73
CA GLY A 192 2.25 3.10 3.80
C GLY A 192 1.27 4.23 4.12
N TYR A 193 1.59 5.47 3.76
CA TYR A 193 0.77 6.61 4.15
C TYR A 193 0.09 7.30 2.97
N SER A 194 -1.18 7.72 3.24
CA SER A 194 -1.93 8.69 2.44
C SER A 194 -2.05 8.29 0.95
N GLY A 195 -2.27 9.30 0.11
CA GLY A 195 -2.39 9.15 -1.35
C GLY A 195 -1.16 8.57 -2.05
N GLY A 196 0.00 8.50 -1.36
CA GLY A 196 1.18 7.83 -1.89
C GLY A 196 1.08 6.31 -1.88
N ALA A 197 0.47 5.73 -0.83
CA ALA A 197 0.37 4.29 -0.66
C ALA A 197 -0.97 3.71 -1.17
N ILE A 198 -2.07 4.45 -1.05
CA ILE A 198 -3.41 3.99 -1.39
C ILE A 198 -3.51 3.39 -2.80
N PRO A 199 -2.92 3.99 -3.86
CA PRO A 199 -3.00 3.40 -5.19
C PRO A 199 -2.40 1.99 -5.27
N LEU A 200 -1.26 1.78 -4.64
CA LEU A 200 -0.56 0.49 -4.67
C LEU A 200 -1.24 -0.56 -3.76
N ALA A 201 -2.08 -0.11 -2.81
CA ALA A 201 -2.91 -0.98 -2.00
C ALA A 201 -4.19 -1.45 -2.73
N ALA A 202 -4.51 -0.87 -3.89
CA ALA A 202 -5.64 -1.27 -4.73
C ALA A 202 -5.34 -2.61 -5.42
N SER A 203 -5.35 -3.69 -4.65
CA SER A 203 -4.96 -5.04 -5.07
C SER A 203 -5.97 -6.09 -4.62
N ASN A 204 -5.96 -7.27 -5.27
CA ASN A 204 -6.83 -8.39 -4.87
C ASN A 204 -6.48 -8.92 -3.48
N LEU A 205 -5.20 -8.91 -3.15
CA LEU A 205 -4.66 -9.31 -1.84
C LEU A 205 -3.72 -8.22 -1.34
N LEU A 206 -3.84 -7.89 -0.07
CA LEU A 206 -2.96 -6.93 0.60
C LEU A 206 -2.30 -7.61 1.81
N PHE A 207 -0.97 -7.57 1.85
CA PHE A 207 -0.17 -8.06 2.96
C PHE A 207 0.64 -6.91 3.57
N SER A 208 0.95 -7.05 4.85
CA SER A 208 1.91 -6.18 5.52
C SER A 208 3.03 -7.01 6.12
N LEU A 209 4.25 -6.55 5.97
CA LEU A 209 5.32 -7.03 6.82
C LEU A 209 5.04 -6.60 8.28
N ARG A 210 5.59 -7.35 9.23
CA ARG A 210 5.45 -7.01 10.67
C ARG A 210 5.92 -5.58 11.00
N THR A 211 6.84 -5.06 10.22
CA THR A 211 7.39 -3.70 10.32
C THR A 211 6.68 -2.70 9.40
N GLY A 212 5.59 -3.09 8.74
CA GLY A 212 4.82 -2.23 7.86
C GLY A 212 3.72 -1.50 8.63
N VAL A 213 3.47 -0.26 8.24
CA VAL A 213 2.34 0.56 8.74
C VAL A 213 1.55 1.08 7.55
N PHE A 214 0.23 0.90 7.60
CA PHE A 214 -0.67 1.46 6.59
C PHE A 214 -1.68 2.38 7.26
N ASN A 215 -1.67 3.66 6.90
CA ASN A 215 -2.57 4.64 7.50
C ASN A 215 -2.88 5.78 6.52
N THR A 216 -4.03 6.41 6.71
CA THR A 216 -4.48 7.54 5.88
C THR A 216 -3.65 8.80 6.09
N ILE A 217 -3.07 8.98 7.27
CA ILE A 217 -2.23 10.13 7.59
C ILE A 217 -1.06 9.71 8.48
N HIS A 218 0.11 10.27 8.23
CA HIS A 218 1.26 10.08 9.09
C HIS A 218 0.99 10.71 10.48
N PRO A 219 1.34 10.07 11.62
CA PRO A 219 1.06 10.57 12.97
C PRO A 219 1.53 12.01 13.23
N LYS A 220 2.70 12.39 12.72
CA LYS A 220 3.21 13.77 12.81
C LYS A 220 2.32 14.76 12.04
N GLY A 221 1.76 14.35 10.90
CA GLY A 221 0.80 15.16 10.14
C GLY A 221 -0.50 15.34 10.91
N LEU A 222 -1.02 14.28 11.49
CA LEU A 222 -2.23 14.33 12.32
C LEU A 222 -2.04 15.28 13.51
N ALA A 223 -0.92 15.19 14.22
CA ALA A 223 -0.62 16.06 15.35
C ALA A 223 -0.60 17.56 14.98
N ASN A 224 -0.28 17.89 13.73
CA ASN A 224 -0.31 19.27 13.25
C ASN A 224 -1.72 19.75 12.88
N LEU A 225 -2.63 18.84 12.52
CA LEU A 225 -4.00 19.18 12.15
C LEU A 225 -4.92 19.42 13.35
N VAL A 226 -4.61 18.81 14.51
CA VAL A 226 -5.44 18.89 15.73
C VAL A 226 -4.94 19.94 16.73
N ARG A 227 -3.92 20.72 16.38
CA ARG A 227 -3.46 21.90 17.14
C ARG A 227 -4.16 23.15 16.66
#